data_1d5d2535d2a34c9a14f31d206a2543d4
#
_entry.id   1d5d2535d2a34c9a14f31d206a2543d4
#
_cell.length_a   1.000
_cell.length_b   1.000
_cell.length_c   1.000
_cell.angle_alpha   90.00
_cell.angle_beta   90.00
_cell.angle_gamma   90.00
#
_symmetry.space_group_name_H-M   'P 1'
#
loop_
_entity.id
_entity.type
_entity.pdbx_description
1 polymer ?
#
loop_
_entity_poly.entity_id
_entity_poly.type
_entity_poly.pdbx_seq_one_letter_code
_entity_poly.pdbx_strand_id
1 'polypeptide(L)'
;MKIHASSGFTALTEEHGFVAAYPQGTMDARGNTFFNVGYEFHKESKVDDVKFANELTSKLVKDLALDPDAVFSTGMSNGGDMSYFLASQPDPFVRSIAPVAGTMMVSGNESFVPKKRMSVMEVHGRDDTITRWNGDLKNRDSWGAYYGTEAVMRFWIDGFSLKKSEITRLKNIPSDRKQIQLHRWWTAIDDTEVLLYEILKGKHSWPDNLGRQEVSTAAEIWSFFDRHR
;
A
#
# COMPACT_ATOMS: atom_id res chain seq x y z
N MET A 1 9.29 -8.83 10.51
CA MET A 1 8.56 -8.08 11.54
C MET A 1 7.14 -8.65 11.62
N LYS A 2 6.67 -9.08 12.78
CA LYS A 2 5.32 -9.67 12.92
C LYS A 2 4.30 -8.53 13.10
N ILE A 3 3.85 -7.94 11.99
CA ILE A 3 2.83 -6.86 12.02
C ILE A 3 1.41 -7.43 12.12
N HIS A 4 1.20 -8.69 11.78
CA HIS A 4 -0.11 -9.31 11.57
C HIS A 4 -1.05 -9.20 12.77
N ALA A 5 -0.59 -9.57 13.97
CA ALA A 5 -1.41 -9.55 15.16
C ALA A 5 -1.67 -8.15 15.73
N SER A 6 -0.79 -7.18 15.41
CA SER A 6 -0.88 -5.80 15.90
C SER A 6 -1.56 -4.84 14.93
N SER A 7 -1.82 -5.26 13.68
CA SER A 7 -2.46 -4.39 12.68
C SER A 7 -3.94 -4.11 12.94
N GLY A 8 -4.62 -4.96 13.69
CA GLY A 8 -6.04 -4.82 13.98
C GLY A 8 -6.99 -5.49 12.97
N PHE A 9 -6.49 -6.00 11.84
CA PHE A 9 -7.36 -6.63 10.82
C PHE A 9 -8.06 -7.90 11.31
N THR A 10 -7.44 -8.70 12.18
CA THR A 10 -8.04 -9.93 12.67
C THR A 10 -9.40 -9.69 13.38
N ALA A 11 -9.52 -8.62 14.16
CA ALA A 11 -10.80 -8.28 14.78
C ALA A 11 -11.86 -7.86 13.74
N LEU A 12 -11.43 -7.11 12.70
CA LEU A 12 -12.32 -6.63 11.66
C LEU A 12 -12.85 -7.76 10.74
N THR A 13 -12.14 -8.90 10.62
CA THR A 13 -12.63 -10.04 9.83
C THR A 13 -13.91 -10.60 10.40
N GLU A 14 -14.03 -10.70 11.72
CA GLU A 14 -15.23 -11.19 12.40
C GLU A 14 -16.39 -10.19 12.30
N GLU A 15 -16.08 -8.90 12.44
CA GLU A 15 -17.08 -7.83 12.42
C GLU A 15 -17.68 -7.62 11.01
N HIS A 16 -16.86 -7.69 9.97
CA HIS A 16 -17.24 -7.31 8.62
C HIS A 16 -17.34 -8.49 7.62
N GLY A 17 -17.02 -9.70 8.05
CA GLY A 17 -17.19 -10.90 7.23
C GLY A 17 -16.27 -10.99 6.01
N PHE A 18 -15.00 -10.60 6.15
CA PHE A 18 -13.99 -10.79 5.10
C PHE A 18 -12.88 -11.74 5.55
N VAL A 19 -12.08 -12.22 4.62
CA VAL A 19 -10.91 -13.07 4.89
C VAL A 19 -9.63 -12.26 4.81
N ALA A 20 -8.82 -12.28 5.87
CA ALA A 20 -7.49 -11.70 5.88
C ALA A 20 -6.41 -12.78 5.70
N ALA A 21 -5.65 -12.72 4.62
CA ALA A 21 -4.48 -13.56 4.39
C ALA A 21 -3.20 -12.78 4.72
N TYR A 22 -2.26 -13.43 5.42
CA TYR A 22 -0.98 -12.83 5.82
C TYR A 22 0.17 -13.64 5.20
N PRO A 23 0.45 -13.48 3.91
CA PRO A 23 1.52 -14.21 3.26
C PRO A 23 2.88 -13.79 3.80
N GLN A 24 3.83 -14.73 3.80
CA GLN A 24 5.21 -14.51 4.23
C GLN A 24 6.11 -14.52 3.01
N GLY A 25 6.94 -13.48 2.86
CA GLY A 25 7.98 -13.45 1.84
C GLY A 25 9.04 -14.52 2.04
N THR A 26 9.80 -14.83 1.00
CA THR A 26 10.88 -15.81 1.03
C THR A 26 12.06 -15.32 1.84
N MET A 27 12.74 -16.24 2.49
CA MET A 27 13.97 -15.94 3.25
C MET A 27 15.14 -15.79 2.29
N ASP A 28 15.89 -14.70 2.40
CA ASP A 28 17.14 -14.46 1.69
C ASP A 28 18.33 -15.18 2.36
N ALA A 29 19.50 -15.13 1.72
CA ALA A 29 20.72 -15.73 2.24
C ALA A 29 21.21 -15.12 3.57
N ARG A 30 20.67 -13.97 3.98
CA ARG A 30 20.99 -13.26 5.23
C ARG A 30 20.00 -13.56 6.34
N GLY A 31 18.98 -14.41 6.08
CA GLY A 31 17.96 -14.76 7.05
C GLY A 31 16.81 -13.73 7.15
N ASN A 32 16.75 -12.75 6.27
CA ASN A 32 15.64 -11.80 6.21
C ASN A 32 14.57 -12.29 5.26
N THR A 33 13.30 -11.99 5.57
CA THR A 33 12.17 -12.36 4.73
C THR A 33 11.61 -11.12 4.03
N PHE A 34 11.59 -11.16 2.69
CA PHE A 34 11.07 -10.10 1.83
C PHE A 34 10.26 -10.68 0.69
N PHE A 35 9.29 -9.93 0.21
CA PHE A 35 8.74 -10.12 -1.14
C PHE A 35 9.72 -9.54 -2.17
N ASN A 36 9.86 -10.23 -3.28
CA ASN A 36 10.67 -9.77 -4.41
C ASN A 36 9.87 -8.74 -5.22
N VAL A 37 10.16 -7.48 -4.99
CA VAL A 37 9.50 -6.33 -5.64
C VAL A 37 10.47 -5.54 -6.53
N GLY A 38 11.61 -6.15 -6.89
CA GLY A 38 12.62 -5.53 -7.74
C GLY A 38 13.73 -4.81 -6.97
N TYR A 39 13.96 -5.15 -5.71
CA TYR A 39 15.11 -4.65 -4.95
C TYR A 39 16.44 -5.09 -5.58
N GLU A 40 17.47 -4.24 -5.51
CA GLU A 40 18.79 -4.51 -6.08
C GLU A 40 19.41 -5.81 -5.55
N PHE A 41 19.22 -6.11 -4.25
CA PHE A 41 19.73 -7.34 -3.65
C PHE A 41 18.91 -8.59 -4.03
N HIS A 42 17.79 -8.43 -4.73
CA HIS A 42 16.97 -9.52 -5.27
C HIS A 42 17.11 -9.70 -6.79
N LYS A 43 17.99 -8.94 -7.46
CA LYS A 43 18.11 -8.98 -8.93
C LYS A 43 18.39 -10.37 -9.50
N GLU A 44 19.06 -11.23 -8.73
CA GLU A 44 19.32 -12.63 -9.11
C GLU A 44 18.26 -13.62 -8.60
N SER A 45 17.26 -13.12 -7.84
CA SER A 45 16.18 -13.96 -7.33
C SER A 45 15.25 -14.39 -8.45
N LYS A 46 14.91 -15.68 -8.45
CA LYS A 46 13.92 -16.26 -9.36
C LYS A 46 12.56 -16.43 -8.69
N VAL A 47 12.40 -15.90 -7.47
CA VAL A 47 11.14 -15.95 -6.75
C VAL A 47 10.13 -15.01 -7.42
N ASP A 48 8.97 -15.56 -7.76
CA ASP A 48 7.84 -14.84 -8.36
C ASP A 48 6.74 -14.70 -7.30
N ASP A 49 6.83 -13.62 -6.52
CA ASP A 49 5.86 -13.35 -5.46
C ASP A 49 4.52 -12.85 -6.03
N VAL A 50 4.47 -12.32 -7.26
CA VAL A 50 3.21 -11.98 -7.94
C VAL A 50 2.43 -13.26 -8.26
N LYS A 51 3.10 -14.25 -8.85
CA LYS A 51 2.50 -15.55 -9.13
C LYS A 51 2.03 -16.23 -7.85
N PHE A 52 2.88 -16.24 -6.81
CA PHE A 52 2.50 -16.78 -5.50
C PHE A 52 1.24 -16.12 -4.93
N ALA A 53 1.19 -14.78 -4.93
CA ALA A 53 0.05 -14.05 -4.40
C ALA A 53 -1.24 -14.33 -5.21
N ASN A 54 -1.13 -14.41 -6.54
CA ASN A 54 -2.26 -14.74 -7.41
C ASN A 54 -2.77 -16.17 -7.19
N GLU A 55 -1.87 -17.14 -7.10
CA GLU A 55 -2.24 -18.56 -6.84
C GLU A 55 -2.87 -18.72 -5.44
N LEU A 56 -2.31 -18.06 -4.41
CA LEU A 56 -2.89 -18.04 -3.07
C LEU A 56 -4.30 -17.44 -3.08
N THR A 57 -4.47 -16.28 -3.73
CA THR A 57 -5.77 -15.63 -3.86
C THR A 57 -6.78 -16.52 -4.57
N SER A 58 -6.41 -17.07 -5.72
CA SER A 58 -7.27 -17.98 -6.50
C SER A 58 -7.70 -19.21 -5.69
N LYS A 59 -6.78 -19.77 -4.89
CA LYS A 59 -7.09 -20.88 -4.01
C LYS A 59 -8.07 -20.48 -2.91
N LEU A 60 -7.85 -19.35 -2.23
CA LEU A 60 -8.74 -18.86 -1.16
C LEU A 60 -10.13 -18.52 -1.70
N VAL A 61 -10.21 -17.84 -2.84
CA VAL A 61 -11.47 -17.52 -3.53
C VAL A 61 -12.28 -18.79 -3.79
N LYS A 62 -11.61 -19.82 -4.34
CA LYS A 62 -12.26 -21.11 -4.65
C LYS A 62 -12.68 -21.85 -3.39
N ASP A 63 -11.78 -22.02 -2.42
CA ASP A 63 -11.98 -22.86 -1.26
C ASP A 63 -13.03 -22.29 -0.29
N LEU A 64 -13.14 -20.96 -0.24
CA LEU A 64 -14.00 -20.23 0.69
C LEU A 64 -15.20 -19.56 -0.02
N ALA A 65 -15.38 -19.79 -1.32
CA ALA A 65 -16.44 -19.20 -2.15
C ALA A 65 -16.51 -17.67 -2.03
N LEU A 66 -15.34 -16.99 -2.10
CA LEU A 66 -15.22 -15.53 -2.03
C LEU A 66 -15.50 -14.88 -3.37
N ASP A 67 -15.77 -13.58 -3.34
CA ASP A 67 -15.90 -12.76 -4.55
C ASP A 67 -14.50 -12.51 -5.18
N PRO A 68 -14.23 -12.99 -6.40
CA PRO A 68 -12.96 -12.77 -7.07
C PRO A 68 -12.69 -11.30 -7.44
N ASP A 69 -13.71 -10.48 -7.54
CA ASP A 69 -13.59 -9.05 -7.86
C ASP A 69 -13.36 -8.18 -6.60
N ALA A 70 -13.51 -8.74 -5.40
CA ALA A 70 -13.31 -8.06 -4.12
C ALA A 70 -11.99 -8.46 -3.46
N VAL A 71 -10.88 -8.35 -4.19
CA VAL A 71 -9.52 -8.65 -3.70
C VAL A 71 -8.75 -7.36 -3.46
N PHE A 72 -8.24 -7.20 -2.24
CA PHE A 72 -7.55 -5.99 -1.80
C PHE A 72 -6.15 -6.31 -1.27
N SER A 73 -5.23 -5.35 -1.39
CA SER A 73 -3.86 -5.53 -0.87
C SER A 73 -3.44 -4.35 0.00
N THR A 74 -2.88 -4.68 1.16
CA THR A 74 -2.26 -3.70 2.07
C THR A 74 -1.04 -4.32 2.73
N GLY A 75 -0.15 -3.48 3.20
CA GLY A 75 1.03 -3.90 3.94
C GLY A 75 1.92 -2.71 4.25
N MET A 76 2.88 -2.91 5.13
CA MET A 76 3.83 -1.87 5.49
C MET A 76 5.20 -2.15 4.88
N SER A 77 5.93 -1.07 4.50
CA SER A 77 7.30 -1.18 4.00
C SER A 77 7.36 -2.11 2.79
N ASN A 78 8.15 -3.18 2.80
CA ASN A 78 8.16 -4.18 1.73
C ASN A 78 6.76 -4.76 1.41
N GLY A 79 5.85 -4.89 2.39
CA GLY A 79 4.46 -5.27 2.14
C GLY A 79 3.66 -4.19 1.41
N GLY A 80 3.97 -2.91 1.66
CA GLY A 80 3.43 -1.77 0.91
C GLY A 80 3.97 -1.73 -0.51
N ASP A 81 5.29 -1.95 -0.67
CA ASP A 81 5.93 -2.05 -1.99
C ASP A 81 5.34 -3.22 -2.80
N MET A 82 5.05 -4.35 -2.13
CA MET A 82 4.38 -5.50 -2.76
C MET A 82 2.95 -5.14 -3.21
N SER A 83 2.21 -4.36 -2.43
CA SER A 83 0.87 -3.90 -2.83
C SER A 83 0.92 -3.05 -4.11
N TYR A 84 1.88 -2.13 -4.19
CA TYR A 84 2.13 -1.38 -5.42
C TYR A 84 2.56 -2.29 -6.57
N PHE A 85 3.44 -3.25 -6.29
CA PHE A 85 3.95 -4.17 -7.32
C PHE A 85 2.84 -5.04 -7.90
N LEU A 86 1.91 -5.54 -7.08
CA LEU A 86 0.71 -6.25 -7.54
C LEU A 86 -0.19 -5.36 -8.40
N ALA A 87 -0.40 -4.12 -8.00
CA ALA A 87 -1.26 -3.17 -8.74
C ALA A 87 -0.62 -2.68 -10.04
N SER A 88 0.71 -2.73 -10.17
CA SER A 88 1.44 -2.29 -11.37
C SER A 88 1.57 -3.37 -12.44
N GLN A 89 1.10 -4.59 -12.20
CA GLN A 89 1.15 -5.66 -13.19
C GLN A 89 0.30 -5.34 -14.43
N PRO A 90 0.61 -5.93 -15.60
CA PRO A 90 -0.19 -5.73 -16.82
C PRO A 90 -1.66 -6.09 -16.67
N ASP A 91 -1.96 -7.11 -15.87
CA ASP A 91 -3.32 -7.55 -15.53
C ASP A 91 -3.43 -7.75 -13.99
N PRO A 92 -3.65 -6.67 -13.23
CA PRO A 92 -3.67 -6.73 -11.80
C PRO A 92 -4.97 -7.36 -11.29
N PHE A 93 -4.84 -8.40 -10.46
CA PHE A 93 -5.98 -9.09 -9.87
C PHE A 93 -6.55 -8.38 -8.63
N VAL A 94 -5.85 -7.36 -8.11
CA VAL A 94 -6.33 -6.56 -6.99
C VAL A 94 -7.31 -5.49 -7.45
N ARG A 95 -8.34 -5.22 -6.63
CA ARG A 95 -9.39 -4.22 -6.85
C ARG A 95 -8.97 -2.84 -6.36
N SER A 96 -8.34 -2.77 -5.20
CA SER A 96 -7.79 -1.56 -4.58
C SER A 96 -6.59 -1.90 -3.70
N ILE A 97 -5.73 -0.92 -3.45
CA ILE A 97 -4.56 -1.09 -2.60
C ILE A 97 -4.47 0.00 -1.54
N ALA A 98 -3.91 -0.36 -0.38
CA ALA A 98 -3.66 0.57 0.71
C ALA A 98 -2.27 0.39 1.33
N PRO A 99 -1.19 0.73 0.62
CA PRO A 99 0.18 0.69 1.14
C PRO A 99 0.37 1.59 2.37
N VAL A 100 1.27 1.17 3.27
CA VAL A 100 1.73 1.96 4.43
C VAL A 100 3.24 2.04 4.41
N ALA A 101 3.79 3.25 4.34
CA ALA A 101 5.22 3.51 4.20
C ALA A 101 5.86 2.70 3.06
N GLY A 102 5.12 2.58 1.95
CA GLY A 102 5.52 1.87 0.74
C GLY A 102 6.02 2.80 -0.35
N THR A 103 6.59 2.20 -1.40
CA THR A 103 7.02 2.93 -2.60
C THR A 103 6.99 2.02 -3.85
N MET A 104 7.26 2.62 -5.00
CA MET A 104 7.48 1.91 -6.26
C MET A 104 8.97 1.97 -6.64
N MET A 105 9.56 0.81 -6.90
CA MET A 105 10.93 0.74 -7.43
C MET A 105 10.98 1.36 -8.83
N VAL A 106 12.11 2.01 -9.16
CA VAL A 106 12.33 2.53 -10.52
C VAL A 106 12.43 1.37 -11.50
N SER A 107 13.23 0.35 -11.17
CA SER A 107 13.38 -0.84 -12.01
C SER A 107 12.02 -1.51 -12.27
N GLY A 108 11.67 -1.63 -13.54
CA GLY A 108 10.39 -2.17 -13.99
C GLY A 108 9.23 -1.18 -14.02
N ASN A 109 9.43 0.06 -13.56
CA ASN A 109 8.39 1.10 -13.53
C ASN A 109 8.82 2.40 -14.23
N GLU A 110 9.85 2.40 -15.06
CA GLU A 110 10.39 3.60 -15.72
C GLU A 110 9.37 4.30 -16.62
N SER A 111 8.39 3.55 -17.14
CA SER A 111 7.32 4.06 -17.99
C SER A 111 5.95 3.60 -17.48
N PHE A 112 5.80 3.55 -16.14
CA PHE A 112 4.57 3.03 -15.54
C PHE A 112 3.36 3.88 -15.92
N VAL A 113 2.36 3.20 -16.44
CA VAL A 113 1.01 3.73 -16.64
C VAL A 113 0.04 2.67 -16.11
N PRO A 114 -0.85 3.02 -15.18
CA PRO A 114 -1.83 2.08 -14.64
C PRO A 114 -2.68 1.44 -15.75
N LYS A 115 -2.78 0.11 -15.75
CA LYS A 115 -3.53 -0.65 -16.77
C LYS A 115 -4.99 -0.86 -16.41
N LYS A 116 -5.28 -0.90 -15.12
CA LYS A 116 -6.65 -1.09 -14.58
C LYS A 116 -6.96 0.06 -13.64
N ARG A 117 -8.14 0.65 -13.78
CA ARG A 117 -8.62 1.66 -12.82
C ARG A 117 -8.85 1.01 -11.48
N MET A 118 -8.34 1.63 -10.44
CA MET A 118 -8.49 1.21 -9.06
C MET A 118 -8.33 2.38 -8.11
N SER A 119 -8.87 2.28 -6.91
CA SER A 119 -8.60 3.25 -5.86
C SER A 119 -7.32 2.90 -5.10
N VAL A 120 -6.55 3.93 -4.74
CA VAL A 120 -5.25 3.80 -4.06
C VAL A 120 -5.24 4.67 -2.81
N MET A 121 -4.86 4.10 -1.67
CA MET A 121 -4.67 4.83 -0.42
C MET A 121 -3.23 4.62 0.06
N GLU A 122 -2.44 5.68 0.20
CA GLU A 122 -1.12 5.61 0.81
C GLU A 122 -1.13 6.27 2.18
N VAL A 123 -0.43 5.67 3.14
CA VAL A 123 -0.19 6.23 4.47
C VAL A 123 1.30 6.39 4.67
N HIS A 124 1.81 7.63 4.75
CA HIS A 124 3.24 7.87 4.76
C HIS A 124 3.70 8.93 5.76
N GLY A 125 4.78 8.65 6.46
CA GLY A 125 5.46 9.59 7.36
C GLY A 125 6.39 10.54 6.61
N ARG A 126 6.24 11.85 6.83
CA ARG A 126 7.09 12.86 6.17
C ARG A 126 8.57 12.75 6.53
N ASP A 127 8.86 12.33 7.78
CA ASP A 127 10.21 12.15 8.31
C ASP A 127 10.64 10.66 8.27
N ASP A 128 10.06 9.86 7.37
CA ASP A 128 10.50 8.48 7.14
C ASP A 128 11.93 8.46 6.60
N THR A 129 12.82 7.78 7.31
CA THR A 129 14.24 7.67 6.96
C THR A 129 14.59 6.34 6.27
N ILE A 130 13.64 5.42 6.18
CA ILE A 130 13.79 4.12 5.51
C ILE A 130 13.20 4.24 4.09
N THR A 131 11.87 4.31 3.97
CA THR A 131 11.23 4.64 2.71
C THR A 131 11.04 6.16 2.67
N ARG A 132 12.03 6.88 2.15
CA ARG A 132 12.07 8.33 2.23
C ARG A 132 10.95 8.97 1.43
N TRP A 133 10.32 10.00 1.99
CA TRP A 133 9.30 10.78 1.31
C TRP A 133 9.72 11.25 -0.10
N ASN A 134 10.96 11.72 -0.22
CA ASN A 134 11.50 12.21 -1.50
C ASN A 134 12.08 11.11 -2.39
N GLY A 135 11.97 9.85 -1.98
CA GLY A 135 12.56 8.71 -2.68
C GLY A 135 14.08 8.66 -2.61
N ASP A 136 14.65 7.72 -3.34
CA ASP A 136 16.09 7.61 -3.54
C ASP A 136 16.44 7.19 -4.97
N LEU A 137 16.34 8.11 -5.91
CA LEU A 137 16.67 7.85 -7.32
C LEU A 137 18.17 7.59 -7.57
N LYS A 138 19.00 7.87 -6.56
CA LYS A 138 20.45 7.65 -6.63
C LYS A 138 20.91 6.35 -5.97
N ASN A 139 19.96 5.55 -5.44
CA ASN A 139 20.25 4.28 -4.78
C ASN A 139 21.34 4.39 -3.69
N ARG A 140 21.29 5.43 -2.85
CA ARG A 140 22.27 5.68 -1.78
C ARG A 140 22.26 4.62 -0.70
N ASP A 141 21.10 4.02 -0.48
CA ASP A 141 20.91 2.97 0.54
C ASP A 141 21.15 1.56 -0.01
N SER A 142 21.52 1.43 -1.31
CA SER A 142 21.91 0.17 -1.97
C SER A 142 20.86 -0.94 -2.00
N TRP A 143 19.57 -0.58 -1.85
CA TRP A 143 18.48 -1.55 -2.01
C TRP A 143 17.65 -1.36 -3.28
N GLY A 144 18.06 -0.41 -4.12
CA GLY A 144 17.47 -0.08 -5.40
C GLY A 144 16.98 1.35 -5.44
N ALA A 145 17.00 1.95 -6.62
CA ALA A 145 16.40 3.27 -6.83
C ALA A 145 14.87 3.19 -6.73
N TYR A 146 14.24 4.12 -6.02
CA TYR A 146 12.79 4.17 -5.83
C TYR A 146 12.25 5.60 -5.89
N TYR A 147 10.97 5.70 -6.26
CA TYR A 147 10.29 6.98 -6.39
C TYR A 147 9.88 7.53 -5.01
N GLY A 148 9.83 8.87 -4.90
CA GLY A 148 9.26 9.51 -3.73
C GLY A 148 7.73 9.43 -3.72
N THR A 149 7.14 9.56 -2.53
CA THR A 149 5.70 9.45 -2.29
C THR A 149 4.86 10.31 -3.24
N GLU A 150 5.23 11.59 -3.43
CA GLU A 150 4.50 12.48 -4.34
C GLU A 150 4.57 12.01 -5.81
N ALA A 151 5.71 11.48 -6.25
CA ALA A 151 5.84 10.95 -7.60
C ALA A 151 5.00 9.68 -7.78
N VAL A 152 5.00 8.78 -6.80
CA VAL A 152 4.14 7.58 -6.80
C VAL A 152 2.67 7.99 -6.90
N MET A 153 2.21 8.96 -6.08
CA MET A 153 0.83 9.45 -6.18
C MET A 153 0.51 10.01 -7.56
N ARG A 154 1.45 10.76 -8.18
CA ARG A 154 1.27 11.30 -9.53
C ARG A 154 1.05 10.24 -10.59
N PHE A 155 1.73 9.12 -10.54
CA PHE A 155 1.48 8.02 -11.49
C PHE A 155 0.01 7.59 -11.52
N TRP A 156 -0.63 7.48 -10.35
CA TRP A 156 -2.04 7.07 -10.23
C TRP A 156 -2.99 8.21 -10.59
N ILE A 157 -2.74 9.43 -10.08
CA ILE A 157 -3.56 10.61 -10.35
C ILE A 157 -3.62 10.91 -11.85
N ASP A 158 -2.45 10.96 -12.50
CA ASP A 158 -2.35 11.31 -13.91
C ASP A 158 -2.83 10.15 -14.79
N GLY A 159 -2.47 8.92 -14.45
CA GLY A 159 -2.91 7.72 -15.16
C GLY A 159 -4.43 7.54 -15.16
N PHE A 160 -5.10 7.94 -14.08
CA PHE A 160 -6.57 7.89 -13.99
C PHE A 160 -7.25 9.22 -14.35
N SER A 161 -6.47 10.25 -14.71
CA SER A 161 -6.97 11.58 -15.05
C SER A 161 -7.86 12.19 -13.97
N LEU A 162 -7.48 12.06 -12.71
CA LEU A 162 -8.22 12.61 -11.57
C LEU A 162 -8.06 14.14 -11.54
N LYS A 163 -9.16 14.88 -11.74
CA LYS A 163 -9.14 16.34 -11.93
C LYS A 163 -9.58 17.13 -10.69
N LYS A 164 -10.25 16.48 -9.74
CA LYS A 164 -10.68 17.10 -8.49
C LYS A 164 -9.69 16.78 -7.39
N SER A 165 -9.46 17.71 -6.48
CA SER A 165 -8.61 17.49 -5.32
C SER A 165 -9.04 18.33 -4.13
N GLU A 166 -8.79 17.82 -2.94
CA GLU A 166 -8.94 18.55 -1.67
C GLU A 166 -7.85 18.11 -0.68
N ILE A 167 -7.57 18.99 0.28
CA ILE A 167 -6.67 18.69 1.41
C ILE A 167 -7.44 19.00 2.68
N THR A 168 -7.58 18.01 3.54
CA THR A 168 -8.22 18.12 4.85
C THR A 168 -7.21 17.91 5.95
N ARG A 169 -7.09 18.85 6.88
CA ARG A 169 -6.35 18.66 8.12
C ARG A 169 -7.20 17.86 9.10
N LEU A 170 -6.75 16.68 9.43
CA LEU A 170 -7.42 15.84 10.41
C LEU A 170 -7.04 16.29 11.82
N LYS A 171 -7.98 16.17 12.77
CA LYS A 171 -7.74 16.61 14.14
C LYS A 171 -6.61 15.81 14.77
N ASN A 172 -5.65 16.49 15.37
CA ASN A 172 -4.55 15.87 16.10
C ASN A 172 -5.08 15.08 17.29
N ILE A 173 -4.45 13.94 17.54
CA ILE A 173 -4.56 13.26 18.84
C ILE A 173 -3.62 14.00 19.79
N PRO A 174 -4.08 14.43 20.98
CA PRO A 174 -3.25 15.23 21.90
C PRO A 174 -1.94 14.55 22.32
N SER A 175 -1.86 13.22 22.26
CA SER A 175 -0.78 12.43 22.85
C SER A 175 0.51 12.38 22.04
N ASP A 176 0.51 12.57 20.72
CA ASP A 176 1.71 12.34 19.90
C ASP A 176 2.19 13.53 19.06
N ARG A 177 1.50 14.66 19.11
CA ARG A 177 1.82 15.91 18.38
C ARG A 177 1.97 15.74 16.85
N LYS A 178 1.56 14.62 16.30
CA LYS A 178 1.58 14.40 14.85
C LYS A 178 0.38 15.08 14.22
N GLN A 179 0.61 15.81 13.15
CA GLN A 179 -0.44 16.36 12.32
C GLN A 179 -0.62 15.46 11.12
N ILE A 180 -1.86 15.15 10.79
CA ILE A 180 -2.19 14.35 9.63
C ILE A 180 -2.94 15.22 8.63
N GLN A 181 -2.48 15.20 7.39
CA GLN A 181 -3.17 15.81 6.26
C GLN A 181 -3.66 14.68 5.35
N LEU A 182 -4.95 14.69 5.06
CA LEU A 182 -5.55 13.82 4.04
C LEU A 182 -5.62 14.59 2.74
N HIS A 183 -4.85 14.16 1.77
CA HIS A 183 -4.96 14.59 0.39
C HIS A 183 -5.84 13.60 -0.35
N ARG A 184 -6.85 14.10 -1.06
CA ARG A 184 -7.77 13.30 -1.86
C ARG A 184 -7.79 13.82 -3.29
N TRP A 185 -7.70 12.89 -4.25
CA TRP A 185 -7.90 13.17 -5.66
C TRP A 185 -8.96 12.21 -6.20
N TRP A 186 -9.90 12.73 -7.00
CA TRP A 186 -11.00 11.93 -7.53
C TRP A 186 -11.52 12.47 -8.87
N THR A 187 -12.45 11.75 -9.45
CA THR A 187 -13.21 12.14 -10.64
C THR A 187 -14.70 12.16 -10.33
N ALA A 188 -15.49 12.77 -11.23
CA ALA A 188 -16.96 12.71 -11.16
C ALA A 188 -17.53 11.58 -12.05
N ILE A 189 -16.66 10.82 -12.73
CA ILE A 189 -17.07 9.80 -13.71
C ILE A 189 -17.40 8.48 -13.00
N ASP A 190 -16.62 8.16 -11.99
CA ASP A 190 -16.75 6.93 -11.20
C ASP A 190 -16.26 7.18 -9.75
N ASP A 191 -16.22 6.13 -8.93
CA ASP A 191 -15.78 6.16 -7.54
C ASP A 191 -14.26 6.03 -7.34
N THR A 192 -13.48 6.08 -8.43
CA THR A 192 -12.01 6.02 -8.36
C THR A 192 -11.45 7.23 -7.62
N GLU A 193 -10.69 6.96 -6.57
CA GLU A 193 -9.98 7.99 -5.81
C GLU A 193 -8.55 7.57 -5.47
N VAL A 194 -7.68 8.56 -5.29
CA VAL A 194 -6.34 8.41 -4.71
C VAL A 194 -6.31 9.19 -3.42
N LEU A 195 -5.95 8.53 -2.33
CA LEU A 195 -5.82 9.11 -0.99
C LEU A 195 -4.37 9.06 -0.55
N LEU A 196 -3.89 10.15 0.07
CA LEU A 196 -2.61 10.18 0.76
C LEU A 196 -2.80 10.73 2.17
N TYR A 197 -2.58 9.89 3.16
CA TYR A 197 -2.46 10.31 4.55
C TYR A 197 -1.01 10.68 4.84
N GLU A 198 -0.71 11.98 4.73
CA GLU A 198 0.59 12.54 5.05
C GLU A 198 0.68 12.78 6.55
N ILE A 199 1.57 12.05 7.24
CA ILE A 199 1.81 12.21 8.68
C ILE A 199 3.03 13.13 8.87
N LEU A 200 2.78 14.40 9.20
CA LEU A 200 3.85 15.36 9.49
C LEU A 200 4.63 14.88 10.73
N LYS A 201 5.97 14.83 10.62
CA LYS A 201 6.87 14.22 11.60
C LYS A 201 6.66 12.72 11.84
N GLY A 202 5.89 12.05 10.99
CA GLY A 202 5.76 10.60 10.97
C GLY A 202 7.07 9.94 10.52
N LYS A 203 7.44 8.86 11.18
CA LYS A 203 8.59 8.03 10.84
C LYS A 203 8.13 6.76 10.12
N HIS A 204 9.07 5.85 9.84
CA HIS A 204 8.77 4.54 9.27
C HIS A 204 8.02 3.67 10.29
N SER A 205 6.70 3.68 10.24
CA SER A 205 5.87 2.96 11.20
C SER A 205 4.46 2.70 10.66
N TRP A 206 3.80 1.67 11.19
CA TRP A 206 2.36 1.50 11.08
C TRP A 206 1.72 2.40 12.14
N PRO A 207 0.95 3.43 11.77
CA PRO A 207 0.32 4.31 12.77
C PRO A 207 -0.87 3.60 13.43
N ASP A 208 -1.14 3.93 14.71
CA ASP A 208 -2.27 3.37 15.44
C ASP A 208 -3.61 3.85 14.87
N ASN A 209 -3.64 5.11 14.41
CA ASN A 209 -4.82 5.72 13.77
C ASN A 209 -4.40 6.84 12.80
N LEU A 210 -5.32 7.27 11.97
CA LEU A 210 -5.13 8.28 10.95
C LEU A 210 -5.83 9.62 11.27
N GLY A 211 -5.82 10.02 12.55
CA GLY A 211 -6.38 11.31 13.00
C GLY A 211 -7.85 11.25 13.42
N ARG A 212 -8.43 10.07 13.48
CA ARG A 212 -9.72 9.79 14.10
C ARG A 212 -9.49 8.94 15.35
N GLN A 213 -9.64 9.53 16.51
CA GLN A 213 -9.15 9.02 17.79
C GLN A 213 -9.62 7.59 18.14
N GLU A 214 -10.80 7.19 17.71
CA GLU A 214 -11.39 5.88 18.02
C GLU A 214 -11.34 4.91 16.83
N VAL A 215 -10.72 5.30 15.73
CA VAL A 215 -10.67 4.50 14.50
C VAL A 215 -9.23 4.12 14.21
N SER A 216 -8.91 2.84 14.27
CA SER A 216 -7.59 2.33 13.95
C SER A 216 -7.25 2.51 12.46
N THR A 217 -5.95 2.52 12.14
CA THR A 217 -5.48 2.54 10.74
C THR A 217 -6.05 1.36 9.94
N ALA A 218 -6.16 0.18 10.55
CA ALA A 218 -6.77 -0.97 9.89
C ALA A 218 -8.25 -0.74 9.57
N ALA A 219 -8.99 -0.12 10.47
CA ALA A 219 -10.40 0.19 10.25
C ALA A 219 -10.59 1.26 9.16
N GLU A 220 -9.72 2.26 9.08
CA GLU A 220 -9.72 3.24 7.97
C GLU A 220 -9.41 2.56 6.63
N ILE A 221 -8.40 1.67 6.60
CA ILE A 221 -8.07 0.90 5.39
C ILE A 221 -9.23 -0.01 5.00
N TRP A 222 -9.85 -0.70 5.96
CA TRP A 222 -11.02 -1.52 5.68
C TRP A 222 -12.19 -0.67 5.15
N SER A 223 -12.50 0.44 5.78
CA SER A 223 -13.54 1.36 5.30
C SER A 223 -13.26 1.86 3.89
N PHE A 224 -11.99 2.10 3.54
CA PHE A 224 -11.60 2.43 2.18
C PHE A 224 -11.86 1.27 1.22
N PHE A 225 -11.47 0.04 1.54
CA PHE A 225 -11.72 -1.13 0.70
C PHE A 225 -13.21 -1.41 0.51
N ASP A 226 -13.99 -1.31 1.60
CA ASP A 226 -15.42 -1.57 1.61
C ASP A 226 -16.20 -0.62 0.67
N ARG A 227 -15.77 0.63 0.56
CA ARG A 227 -16.36 1.59 -0.40
C ARG A 227 -16.03 1.29 -1.86
N HIS A 228 -15.02 0.48 -2.13
CA HIS A 228 -14.50 0.20 -3.47
C HIS A 228 -14.61 -1.28 -3.86
N ARG A 229 -15.59 -1.99 -3.29
CA ARG A 229 -15.93 -3.37 -3.68
C ARG A 229 -16.37 -3.49 -5.13
#